data_a8b795ac113947905ad7975b3c525312
#
_entry.id   a8b795ac113947905ad7975b3c525312
#
_cell.length_a   1.000
_cell.length_b   1.000
_cell.length_c   1.000
_cell.angle_alpha   90.00
_cell.angle_beta   90.00
_cell.angle_gamma   90.00
#
_symmetry.space_group_name_H-M   'P 1'
#
loop_
_entity.id
_entity.type
_entity.pdbx_description
1 polymer ?
#
loop_
_entity_poly.entity_id
_entity_poly.type
_entity_poly.pdbx_seq_one_letter_code
_entity_poly.pdbx_strand_id
1 'polypeptide(L)' 'MSKTTNFYEVLNVKENVSQDEIKKAYRQLSLQYHPDRNQNSLESTTKFQNINAAYEVI' A
#
# COMPACT_ATOMS: atom_id res chain seq x y z
N MET A 1 -21.24 5.69 -5.93
CA MET A 1 -20.15 5.06 -5.94
C MET A 1 -18.90 5.84 -6.05
N SER A 2 -18.00 5.59 -5.28
CA SER A 2 -16.75 6.31 -5.28
C SER A 2 -15.87 5.89 -6.45
N LYS A 3 -15.31 6.90 -7.12
CA LYS A 3 -14.42 6.59 -8.17
C LYS A 3 -13.07 6.95 -7.79
N THR A 4 -12.88 7.74 -6.79
CA THR A 4 -11.57 8.21 -6.38
C THR A 4 -10.79 7.12 -5.67
N THR A 5 -9.56 6.97 -6.02
CA THR A 5 -8.69 6.02 -5.34
C THR A 5 -8.50 6.47 -3.90
N ASN A 6 -8.76 5.57 -2.98
CA ASN A 6 -8.58 5.87 -1.57
C ASN A 6 -7.26 5.25 -1.10
N PHE A 7 -6.26 6.10 -0.90
CA PHE A 7 -4.94 5.61 -0.53
C PHE A 7 -4.93 4.94 0.84
N TYR A 8 -5.87 5.33 1.69
CA TYR A 8 -5.97 4.66 3.00
C TYR A 8 -6.40 3.22 2.80
N GLU A 9 -7.27 2.96 1.84
CA GLU A 9 -7.68 1.60 1.54
C GLU A 9 -6.53 0.81 0.93
N VAL A 10 -5.72 1.47 0.11
CA VAL A 10 -4.57 0.79 -0.49
C VAL A 10 -3.63 0.30 0.59
N LEU A 11 -3.44 1.10 1.64
CA LEU A 11 -2.60 0.73 2.76
C LEU A 11 -3.34 -0.09 3.81
N ASN A 12 -4.65 -0.31 3.58
CA ASN A 12 -5.46 -1.10 4.49
C ASN A 12 -5.52 -0.50 5.89
N VAL A 13 -5.66 0.81 5.95
CA VAL A 13 -5.78 1.52 7.21
C VAL A 13 -6.98 2.44 7.16
N LYS A 14 -7.38 2.93 8.32
CA LYS A 14 -8.48 3.87 8.41
C LYS A 14 -7.96 5.29 8.18
N GLU A 15 -8.87 6.18 7.81
CA GLU A 15 -8.49 7.54 7.50
C GLU A 15 -8.00 8.31 8.72
N ASN A 16 -8.44 7.91 9.88
CA ASN A 16 -8.07 8.62 11.10
C ASN A 16 -6.92 8.00 11.86
N VAL A 17 -6.17 7.10 11.21
CA VAL A 17 -5.02 6.48 11.89
C VAL A 17 -3.88 7.48 11.96
N SER A 18 -2.95 7.22 12.87
CA SER A 18 -1.80 8.08 13.03
C SER A 18 -0.75 7.81 11.96
N GLN A 19 0.22 8.69 11.87
CA GLN A 19 1.31 8.50 10.90
C GLN A 19 2.10 7.25 11.21
N ASP A 20 2.25 6.92 12.48
CA ASP A 20 2.96 5.71 12.87
C ASP A 20 2.26 4.48 12.32
N GLU A 21 0.93 4.47 12.40
CA GLU A 21 0.17 3.34 11.88
C GLU A 21 0.30 3.24 10.37
N ILE A 22 0.29 4.37 9.70
CA ILE A 22 0.44 4.39 8.26
C ILE A 22 1.80 3.82 7.86
N LYS A 23 2.84 4.25 8.53
CA LYS A 23 4.18 3.77 8.23
C LYS A 23 4.29 2.27 8.50
N LYS A 24 3.69 1.81 9.58
CA LYS A 24 3.72 0.41 9.93
C LYS A 24 3.01 -0.43 8.85
N ALA A 25 1.83 0.02 8.43
CA ALA A 25 1.09 -0.68 7.40
C ALA A 25 1.87 -0.70 6.09
N TYR A 26 2.48 0.42 5.75
CA TYR A 26 3.28 0.49 4.53
C TYR A 26 4.41 -0.53 4.55
N ARG A 27 5.12 -0.62 5.67
CA ARG A 27 6.23 -1.55 5.77
C ARG A 27 5.76 -2.99 5.64
N GLN A 28 4.67 -3.33 6.30
CA GLN A 28 4.16 -4.69 6.23
C GLN A 28 3.72 -5.06 4.82
N LEU A 29 3.01 -4.16 4.18
CA LEU A 29 2.54 -4.43 2.82
C LEU A 29 3.70 -4.46 1.83
N SER A 30 4.69 -3.61 2.04
CA SER A 30 5.87 -3.61 1.16
C SER A 30 6.57 -4.96 1.23
N LEU A 31 6.71 -5.51 2.41
CA LEU A 31 7.36 -6.80 2.55
C LEU A 31 6.51 -7.90 1.95
N GLN A 32 5.19 -7.79 2.11
CA GLN A 32 4.29 -8.81 1.62
C GLN A 32 4.28 -8.87 0.10
N TYR A 33 4.35 -7.72 -0.55
CA TYR A 33 4.28 -7.65 -2.01
C TYR A 33 5.60 -7.29 -2.66
N HIS A 34 6.69 -7.43 -1.93
CA HIS A 34 8.00 -7.09 -2.48
C HIS A 34 8.32 -7.98 -3.68
N PRO A 35 8.86 -7.39 -4.75
CA PRO A 35 9.15 -8.17 -5.96
C PRO A 35 10.08 -9.35 -5.73
N ASP A 36 11.00 -9.21 -4.79
CA ASP A 36 11.92 -10.32 -4.50
C ASP A 36 11.20 -11.54 -3.98
N ARG A 37 10.12 -11.31 -3.24
CA ARG A 37 9.37 -12.41 -2.65
C ARG A 37 8.32 -12.95 -3.59
N ASN A 38 7.84 -12.10 -4.49
CA ASN A 38 6.77 -12.47 -5.40
C ASN A 38 7.22 -12.32 -6.84
N GLN A 39 8.30 -12.97 -7.16
CA GLN A 39 8.86 -12.86 -8.49
C GLN A 39 7.87 -13.33 -9.54
N ASN A 40 7.88 -12.66 -10.68
CA ASN A 40 7.04 -13.04 -11.81
C ASN A 40 5.56 -12.83 -11.58
N SER A 41 5.20 -12.03 -10.59
CA SER A 41 3.80 -11.73 -10.33
C SER A 41 3.53 -10.28 -10.68
N LEU A 42 2.82 -10.06 -11.78
CA LEU A 42 2.45 -8.70 -12.16
C LEU A 42 1.52 -8.09 -11.15
N GLU A 43 0.65 -8.91 -10.58
CA GLU A 43 -0.30 -8.44 -9.59
C GLU A 43 0.41 -7.89 -8.36
N SER A 44 1.40 -8.62 -7.87
CA SER A 44 2.16 -8.18 -6.72
C SER A 44 2.94 -6.92 -7.02
N THR A 45 3.53 -6.85 -8.20
CA THR A 45 4.28 -5.66 -8.60
C THR A 45 3.38 -4.45 -8.66
N THR A 46 2.20 -4.60 -9.24
CA THR A 46 1.25 -3.50 -9.33
C THR A 46 0.82 -3.04 -7.94
N LYS A 47 0.54 -3.98 -7.06
CA LYS A 47 0.15 -3.62 -5.70
C LYS A 47 1.28 -2.93 -4.97
N PHE A 48 2.50 -3.38 -5.18
CA PHE A 48 3.66 -2.76 -4.54
C PHE A 48 3.80 -1.31 -4.99
N GLN A 49 3.62 -1.06 -6.29
CA GLN A 49 3.68 0.29 -6.82
C GLN A 49 2.58 1.17 -6.24
N ASN A 50 1.38 0.61 -6.13
CA ASN A 50 0.26 1.36 -5.56
C ASN A 50 0.50 1.70 -4.10
N ILE A 51 1.09 0.76 -3.36
CA ILE A 51 1.40 0.97 -1.96
C ILE A 51 2.40 2.12 -1.81
N ASN A 52 3.43 2.11 -2.64
CA ASN A 52 4.42 3.18 -2.60
C ASN A 52 3.79 4.54 -2.93
N ALA A 53 2.96 4.57 -3.96
CA ALA A 53 2.31 5.81 -4.35
C ALA A 53 1.39 6.32 -3.24
N ALA A 54 0.66 5.42 -2.62
CA ALA A 54 -0.24 5.81 -1.53
C ALA A 54 0.54 6.40 -0.38
N TYR A 55 1.66 5.77 -0.04
CA TYR A 55 2.45 6.24 1.09
C TYR A 55 3.04 7.63 0.79
N GLU A 56 3.45 7.86 -0.43
CA GLU A 56 4.00 9.15 -0.81
C GLU A 56 2.97 10.26 -0.70
N VAL A 57 1.73 9.95 -1.06
CA VAL A 57 0.67 10.95 -1.06
C VAL A 57 0.19 11.21 0.37
N ILE A 58 0.09 10.19 1.16
CA ILE A 58 -0.37 10.34 2.52
C ILE A 58 0.73 10.93 3.40
#